data_aa1609ccfda1a3df5f2b375c41ef8d81
#
_entry.id   aa1609ccfda1a3df5f2b375c41ef8d81
#
_cell.length_a   1.000
_cell.length_b   1.000
_cell.length_c   1.000
_cell.angle_alpha   90.00
_cell.angle_beta   90.00
_cell.angle_gamma   90.00
#
_symmetry.space_group_name_H-M   'P 1'
#
loop_
_entity.id
_entity.type
_entity.pdbx_description
1 polymer ?
#
loop_
_entity_poly.entity_id
_entity_poly.type
_entity_poly.pdbx_seq_one_letter_code
_entity_poly.pdbx_strand_id
1 'polypeptide(L)'
;MRYDLHNGLVPIEIELGHERLVYPDFFEFMADYSAMHIPAAIMIVTATPNLFGHSWHCSLASTQRKILAIQSSYLVPTLVIGVDP
;
A
#
# COMPACT_ATOMS: atom_id res chain seq x y z
N MET A 1 -0.19 10.49 13.46
CA MET A 1 -0.49 9.96 12.12
C MET A 1 0.67 10.22 11.19
N ARG A 2 1.15 9.20 10.51
CA ARG A 2 2.42 9.25 9.78
C ARG A 2 2.26 8.88 8.30
N TYR A 3 1.08 9.06 7.76
CA TYR A 3 0.83 8.81 6.36
C TYR A 3 1.38 9.96 5.51
N ASP A 4 1.82 9.63 4.30
CA ASP A 4 2.36 10.61 3.37
C ASP A 4 1.34 11.66 3.00
N LEU A 5 0.09 11.23 2.74
CA LEU A 5 -1.00 12.12 2.37
C LEU A 5 -2.30 11.63 2.99
N HIS A 6 -3.28 12.54 3.03
CA HIS A 6 -4.63 12.24 3.48
C HIS A 6 -5.65 12.85 2.54
N ASN A 7 -6.76 12.14 2.37
CA ASN A 7 -7.96 12.69 1.76
C ASN A 7 -9.10 12.47 2.75
N GLY A 8 -9.31 13.44 3.64
CA GLY A 8 -10.24 13.29 4.74
C GLY A 8 -9.75 12.21 5.71
N LEU A 9 -10.53 11.14 5.88
CA LEU A 9 -10.18 10.02 6.75
C LEU A 9 -9.44 8.90 6.02
N VAL A 10 -9.20 9.04 4.72
CA VAL A 10 -8.55 8.00 3.92
C VAL A 10 -7.07 8.34 3.76
N PRO A 11 -6.16 7.56 4.38
CA PRO A 11 -4.73 7.78 4.22
C PRO A 11 -4.26 7.34 2.83
N ILE A 12 -3.25 8.03 2.33
CA ILE A 12 -2.60 7.73 1.06
C ILE A 12 -1.12 7.51 1.35
N GLU A 13 -0.62 6.32 1.04
CA GLU A 13 0.78 5.97 1.22
C GLU A 13 1.43 5.80 -0.14
N ILE A 14 2.56 6.48 -0.35
CA ILE A 14 3.33 6.39 -1.60
C ILE A 14 4.55 5.53 -1.31
N GLU A 15 4.62 4.35 -1.92
CA GLU A 15 5.71 3.41 -1.69
C GLU A 15 6.36 3.04 -3.02
N LEU A 16 7.51 3.63 -3.30
CA LEU A 16 8.27 3.40 -4.53
C LEU A 16 9.61 2.71 -4.27
N GLY A 17 9.88 2.29 -3.03
CA GLY A 17 11.10 1.60 -2.66
C GLY A 17 11.02 0.09 -2.85
N HIS A 18 11.74 -0.65 -2.01
CA HIS A 18 11.76 -2.11 -2.06
C HIS A 18 10.36 -2.68 -1.77
N GLU A 19 9.98 -3.76 -2.48
CA GLU A 19 8.64 -4.34 -2.36
C GLU A 19 8.27 -4.79 -0.94
N ARG A 20 9.27 -5.10 -0.09
CA ARG A 20 9.03 -5.48 1.30
C ARG A 20 8.52 -4.34 2.18
N LEU A 21 8.71 -3.10 1.74
CA LEU A 21 8.31 -1.92 2.51
C LEU A 21 6.79 -1.74 2.58
N VAL A 22 6.03 -2.48 1.76
CA VAL A 22 4.56 -2.45 1.85
C VAL A 22 4.04 -3.08 3.14
N TYR A 23 4.77 -4.02 3.75
CA TYR A 23 4.30 -4.69 4.97
C TYR A 23 4.15 -3.75 6.17
N PRO A 24 5.12 -2.87 6.48
CA PRO A 24 4.90 -1.85 7.51
C PRO A 24 3.69 -0.98 7.25
N ASP A 25 3.44 -0.62 5.98
CA ASP A 25 2.28 0.16 5.59
C ASP A 25 0.99 -0.61 5.87
N PHE A 26 0.95 -1.90 5.54
CA PHE A 26 -0.20 -2.74 5.83
C PHE A 26 -0.48 -2.83 7.32
N PHE A 27 0.55 -2.99 8.15
CA PHE A 27 0.38 -3.05 9.61
C PHE A 27 -0.18 -1.75 10.16
N GLU A 28 0.26 -0.62 9.65
CA GLU A 28 -0.24 0.68 10.07
C GLU A 28 -1.71 0.86 9.68
N PHE A 29 -2.08 0.49 8.44
CA PHE A 29 -3.47 0.51 7.99
C PHE A 29 -4.35 -0.40 8.86
N MET A 30 -3.87 -1.61 9.16
CA MET A 30 -4.64 -2.56 9.98
C MET A 30 -4.88 -2.01 11.38
N ALA A 31 -3.87 -1.41 12.00
CA ALA A 31 -4.01 -0.83 13.34
C ALA A 31 -5.04 0.29 13.34
N ASP A 32 -4.96 1.19 12.38
CA ASP A 32 -5.87 2.34 12.32
C ASP A 32 -7.30 1.92 11.92
N TYR A 33 -7.43 0.93 11.05
CA TYR A 33 -8.73 0.40 10.67
C TYR A 33 -9.40 -0.30 11.86
N SER A 34 -8.65 -1.11 12.60
CA SER A 34 -9.16 -1.81 13.78
C SER A 34 -9.56 -0.83 14.88
N ALA A 35 -8.87 0.29 14.99
CA ALA A 35 -9.20 1.35 15.92
C ALA A 35 -10.34 2.26 15.40
N MET A 36 -10.89 1.96 14.22
CA MET A 36 -11.95 2.74 13.60
C MET A 36 -11.54 4.17 13.25
N HIS A 37 -10.24 4.41 13.06
CA HIS A 37 -9.72 5.73 12.68
C HIS A 37 -9.80 5.98 11.17
N ILE A 38 -9.79 4.90 10.36
CA ILE A 38 -9.87 5.00 8.90
C ILE A 38 -10.89 4.01 8.37
N PRO A 39 -11.67 4.36 7.32
CA PRO A 39 -12.60 3.44 6.66
C PRO A 39 -11.96 2.61 5.55
N ALA A 40 -10.84 3.08 5.00
CA ALA A 40 -10.17 2.49 3.86
C ALA A 40 -8.77 3.10 3.74
N ALA A 41 -7.97 2.59 2.81
CA ALA A 41 -6.62 3.11 2.55
C ALA A 41 -6.34 3.15 1.04
N ILE A 42 -5.40 4.00 0.64
CA ILE A 42 -4.92 4.08 -0.73
C ILE A 42 -3.41 3.91 -0.72
N MET A 43 -2.89 3.05 -1.58
CA MET A 43 -1.46 2.84 -1.74
C MET A 43 -1.06 3.11 -3.18
N ILE A 44 -0.07 3.95 -3.39
CA ILE A 44 0.46 4.29 -4.71
C ILE A 44 1.82 3.60 -4.86
N VAL A 45 1.95 2.77 -5.89
CA VAL A 45 3.15 1.99 -6.19
C VAL A 45 3.47 2.14 -7.68
N THR A 46 4.62 1.62 -8.12
CA THR A 46 4.91 1.62 -9.56
C THR A 46 4.12 0.54 -10.29
N ALA A 47 3.65 0.84 -11.50
CA ALA A 47 3.08 -0.17 -12.39
C ALA A 47 4.17 -0.95 -13.13
N THR A 48 5.33 -0.33 -13.33
CA THR A 48 6.44 -0.88 -14.11
C THR A 48 7.75 -0.76 -13.34
N PRO A 49 8.04 -1.69 -12.41
CA PRO A 49 9.21 -1.56 -11.52
C PRO A 49 10.55 -1.46 -12.27
N ASN A 50 10.68 -2.10 -13.44
CA ASN A 50 11.92 -2.04 -14.20
C ASN A 50 12.23 -0.63 -14.71
N LEU A 51 11.23 0.20 -14.93
CA LEU A 51 11.43 1.59 -15.35
C LEU A 51 11.93 2.49 -14.20
N PHE A 52 11.78 2.02 -12.95
CA PHE A 52 12.33 2.69 -11.76
C PHE A 52 13.69 2.12 -11.36
N GLY A 53 14.26 1.23 -12.17
CA GLY A 53 15.62 0.74 -12.02
C GLY A 53 15.73 -0.74 -11.68
N HIS A 54 14.84 -1.31 -10.87
CA HIS A 54 14.94 -2.69 -10.44
C HIS A 54 13.58 -3.36 -10.30
N SER A 55 13.54 -4.65 -10.62
CA SER A 55 12.30 -5.44 -10.54
C SER A 55 11.79 -5.64 -9.09
N TRP A 56 12.65 -5.41 -8.09
CA TRP A 56 12.27 -5.57 -6.68
C TRP A 56 11.57 -4.34 -6.07
N HIS A 57 11.38 -3.28 -6.84
CA HIS A 57 10.59 -2.14 -6.37
C HIS A 57 9.14 -2.54 -6.13
N CYS A 58 8.48 -1.85 -5.19
CA CYS A 58 7.05 -2.01 -4.96
C CYS A 58 6.30 -1.80 -6.27
N SER A 59 5.49 -2.78 -6.64
CA SER A 59 4.73 -2.70 -7.88
C SER A 59 3.27 -3.04 -7.64
N LEU A 60 2.42 -2.68 -8.60
CA LEU A 60 1.01 -3.03 -8.54
C LEU A 60 0.85 -4.55 -8.42
N ALA A 61 1.55 -5.32 -9.25
CA ALA A 61 1.46 -6.77 -9.24
C ALA A 61 1.95 -7.38 -7.93
N SER A 62 3.12 -6.96 -7.43
CA SER A 62 3.67 -7.51 -6.19
C SER A 62 2.81 -7.14 -4.98
N THR A 63 2.28 -5.92 -4.94
CA THR A 63 1.42 -5.47 -3.85
C THR A 63 0.11 -6.26 -3.83
N GLN A 64 -0.51 -6.48 -4.98
CA GLN A 64 -1.73 -7.27 -5.08
C GLN A 64 -1.51 -8.71 -4.64
N ARG A 65 -0.38 -9.34 -5.02
CA ARG A 65 -0.04 -10.69 -4.58
C ARG A 65 0.10 -10.76 -3.05
N LYS A 66 0.73 -9.76 -2.44
CA LYS A 66 0.93 -9.73 -1.00
C LYS A 66 -0.39 -9.55 -0.25
N ILE A 67 -1.28 -8.71 -0.76
CA ILE A 67 -2.62 -8.56 -0.17
C ILE A 67 -3.40 -9.88 -0.27
N LEU A 68 -3.36 -10.54 -1.41
CA LEU A 68 -4.01 -11.84 -1.57
C LEU A 68 -3.45 -12.90 -0.63
N ALA A 69 -2.15 -12.89 -0.40
CA ALA A 69 -1.50 -13.86 0.50
C ALA A 69 -1.96 -13.70 1.96
N ILE A 70 -2.37 -12.50 2.37
CA ILE A 70 -2.79 -12.21 3.75
C ILE A 70 -4.27 -11.86 3.85
N GLN A 71 -5.06 -12.14 2.81
CA GLN A 71 -6.45 -11.67 2.72
C GLN A 71 -7.34 -12.12 3.88
N SER A 72 -7.03 -13.26 4.51
CA SER A 72 -7.80 -13.74 5.67
C SER A 72 -7.60 -12.87 6.91
N SER A 73 -6.51 -12.11 6.97
CA SER A 73 -6.15 -11.26 8.11
C SER A 73 -6.23 -9.77 7.78
N TYR A 74 -6.01 -9.41 6.51
CA TYR A 74 -5.98 -8.01 6.09
C TYR A 74 -7.37 -7.59 5.61
N LEU A 75 -8.14 -6.99 6.52
CA LEU A 75 -9.54 -6.63 6.27
C LEU A 75 -9.73 -5.19 5.80
N VAL A 76 -8.66 -4.42 5.66
CA VAL A 76 -8.74 -3.01 5.27
C VAL A 76 -9.09 -2.89 3.79
N PRO A 77 -10.21 -2.24 3.43
CA PRO A 77 -10.45 -1.93 2.02
C PRO A 77 -9.33 -1.04 1.50
N THR A 78 -8.55 -1.53 0.54
CA THR A 78 -7.37 -0.83 0.04
C THR A 78 -7.41 -0.73 -1.47
N LEU A 79 -7.32 0.51 -1.97
CA LEU A 79 -7.14 0.77 -3.40
C LEU A 79 -5.65 0.88 -3.68
N VAL A 80 -5.14 0.03 -4.56
CA VAL A 80 -3.75 0.05 -4.99
C VAL A 80 -3.68 0.67 -6.39
N ILE A 81 -2.92 1.75 -6.52
CA ILE A 81 -2.77 2.49 -7.78
C ILE A 81 -1.34 2.32 -8.27
N GLY A 82 -1.19 1.79 -9.47
CA GLY A 82 0.11 1.70 -10.14
C GLY A 82 0.35 2.95 -10.98
N VAL A 83 1.55 3.52 -10.85
CA VAL A 83 1.95 4.71 -11.63
C VAL A 83 3.20 4.40 -12.44
N ASP A 84 3.34 5.06 -13.58
CA ASP A 84 4.52 4.97 -14.43
C ASP A 84 5.38 6.23 -14.28
N PRO A 85 6.71 6.12 -14.53
CA PRO A 85 7.59 7.28 -14.45
C PRO A 85 7.31 8.29 -15.53
#